data_b81db5e166952f9c723aa34f50a35c64
#
_entry.id   b81db5e166952f9c723aa34f50a35c64
#
_cell.length_a   1.000
_cell.length_b   1.000
_cell.length_c   1.000
_cell.angle_alpha   90.00
_cell.angle_beta   90.00
_cell.angle_gamma   90.00
#
_symmetry.space_group_name_H-M   'P 1'
#
loop_
_entity.id
_entity.type
_entity.pdbx_description
1 polymer ?
#
loop_
_entity_poly.entity_id
_entity_poly.type
_entity_poly.pdbx_seq_one_letter_code
_entity_poly.pdbx_strand_id
1 'polypeptide(L)'
;MYTSAVWNVKEDHEDEFKRRWQESVDAASLELPGIVFRLLRDAENPRRFTSNAGPWRGLEQITAMQDSSGFQASMASLAEHLDSYEISTWELVAEVS
;
A
#
# COMPACT_ATOMS: atom_id res chain seq x y z
N MET A 1 13.25 -0.82 6.91
CA MET A 1 12.81 -1.20 5.56
C MET A 1 11.47 -0.59 5.25
N TYR A 2 11.19 -0.42 3.98
CA TYR A 2 9.95 0.19 3.50
C TYR A 2 9.34 -0.66 2.40
N THR A 3 8.03 -0.62 2.29
CA THR A 3 7.32 -1.23 1.17
C THR A 3 6.65 -0.14 0.35
N SER A 4 6.46 -0.40 -0.93
CA SER A 4 5.72 0.49 -1.81
C SER A 4 4.89 -0.32 -2.80
N ALA A 5 3.90 0.34 -3.38
CA ALA A 5 3.12 -0.23 -4.46
C ALA A 5 2.76 0.87 -5.45
N VAL A 6 2.73 0.51 -6.72
CA VAL A 6 2.17 1.35 -7.78
C VAL A 6 0.83 0.73 -8.18
N TRP A 7 -0.20 1.55 -8.20
CA TRP A 7 -1.58 1.14 -8.46
C TRP A 7 -2.09 1.85 -9.71
N ASN A 8 -2.44 1.07 -10.72
CA ASN A 8 -3.09 1.60 -11.92
C ASN A 8 -4.57 1.27 -11.82
N VAL A 9 -5.37 2.29 -11.54
CA VAL A 9 -6.78 2.16 -11.19
C VAL A 9 -7.64 2.24 -12.45
N LYS A 10 -8.69 1.44 -12.49
CA LYS A 10 -9.67 1.46 -13.58
C LYS A 10 -10.35 2.83 -13.66
N GLU A 11 -10.70 3.25 -14.87
CA GLU A 11 -11.42 4.48 -15.11
C GLU A 11 -12.71 4.50 -14.28
N ASP A 12 -12.96 5.63 -13.61
CA ASP A 12 -14.12 5.87 -12.74
C ASP A 12 -14.13 5.06 -11.44
N HIS A 13 -13.04 4.33 -11.13
CA HIS A 13 -12.90 3.58 -9.87
C HIS A 13 -12.01 4.29 -8.84
N GLU A 14 -11.55 5.52 -9.12
CA GLU A 14 -10.54 6.20 -8.30
C GLU A 14 -11.02 6.45 -6.86
N ASP A 15 -12.24 6.94 -6.70
CA ASP A 15 -12.78 7.23 -5.36
C ASP A 15 -13.02 5.96 -4.55
N GLU A 16 -13.53 4.91 -5.19
CA GLU A 16 -13.76 3.63 -4.55
C GLU A 16 -12.44 2.97 -4.15
N PHE A 17 -11.42 3.05 -5.01
CA PHE A 17 -10.09 2.56 -4.68
C PHE A 17 -9.52 3.25 -3.45
N LYS A 18 -9.59 4.58 -3.40
CA LYS A 18 -9.13 5.36 -2.24
C LYS A 18 -9.82 4.93 -0.96
N ARG A 19 -11.14 4.78 -1.02
CA ARG A 19 -11.94 4.39 0.13
C ARG A 19 -11.54 3.00 0.64
N ARG A 20 -11.41 2.04 -0.27
CA ARG A 20 -11.02 0.67 0.06
C ARG A 20 -9.60 0.60 0.62
N TRP A 21 -8.68 1.35 0.02
CA TRP A 21 -7.32 1.42 0.53
C TRP A 21 -7.30 2.00 1.95
N GLN A 22 -8.02 3.08 2.19
CA GLN A 22 -8.11 3.72 3.50
C GLN A 22 -8.67 2.75 4.56
N GLU A 23 -9.75 2.06 4.25
CA GLU A 23 -10.34 1.08 5.15
C GLU A 23 -9.37 -0.05 5.49
N SER A 24 -8.65 -0.56 4.48
CA SER A 24 -7.66 -1.63 4.66
C SER A 24 -6.52 -1.20 5.58
N VAL A 25 -6.03 0.02 5.39
CA VAL A 25 -4.93 0.56 6.17
C VAL A 25 -5.37 0.90 7.60
N ASP A 26 -6.57 1.44 7.77
CA ASP A 26 -7.12 1.72 9.10
C ASP A 26 -7.19 0.44 9.94
N ALA A 27 -7.64 -0.66 9.34
CA ALA A 27 -7.69 -1.94 10.02
C ALA A 27 -6.27 -2.47 10.35
N ALA A 28 -5.36 -2.40 9.39
CA ALA A 28 -3.98 -2.88 9.56
C ALA A 28 -3.20 -2.07 10.60
N SER A 29 -3.42 -0.76 10.66
CA SER A 29 -2.68 0.13 11.54
C SER A 29 -2.90 -0.16 13.02
N LEU A 30 -4.03 -0.78 13.38
CA LEU A 30 -4.31 -1.18 14.77
C LEU A 30 -3.30 -2.21 15.28
N GLU A 31 -2.75 -3.05 14.38
CA GLU A 31 -1.82 -4.12 14.71
C GLU A 31 -0.37 -3.77 14.39
N LEU A 32 -0.15 -2.59 13.79
CA LEU A 32 1.16 -2.16 13.28
C LEU A 32 1.54 -0.78 13.79
N PRO A 33 1.67 -0.60 15.13
CA PRO A 33 2.04 0.71 15.67
C PRO A 33 3.43 1.12 15.17
N GLY A 34 3.57 2.40 14.84
CA GLY A 34 4.82 2.96 14.35
C GLY A 34 5.01 2.86 12.84
N ILE A 35 4.17 2.11 12.13
CA ILE A 35 4.20 2.06 10.67
C ILE A 35 3.34 3.21 10.14
N VAL A 36 3.90 3.99 9.24
CA VAL A 36 3.19 5.08 8.56
C VAL A 36 2.83 4.61 7.16
N PHE A 37 1.57 4.75 6.81
CA PHE A 37 1.04 4.39 5.48
C PHE A 37 0.68 5.69 4.75
N ARG A 38 1.10 5.81 3.49
CA ARG A 38 0.77 6.97 2.65
C ARG A 38 0.27 6.52 1.30
N LEU A 39 -0.73 7.22 0.79
CA LEU A 39 -1.21 7.06 -0.58
C LEU A 39 -1.05 8.39 -1.31
N LEU A 40 -0.38 8.35 -2.44
CA LEU A 40 -0.10 9.53 -3.26
C LEU A 40 -0.71 9.32 -4.63
N ARG A 41 -1.29 10.37 -5.19
CA ARG A 41 -1.82 10.36 -6.55
C ARG A 41 -0.81 11.02 -7.49
N ASP A 42 -0.60 10.44 -8.66
CA ASP A 42 0.20 11.05 -9.71
C ASP A 42 -0.45 12.38 -10.11
N ALA A 43 0.34 13.46 -10.06
CA ALA A 43 -0.17 14.80 -10.36
C ALA A 43 -0.63 14.97 -11.81
N GLU A 44 -0.16 14.11 -12.71
CA GLU A 44 -0.47 14.18 -14.13
C GLU A 44 -1.43 13.09 -14.61
N ASN A 45 -1.59 12.03 -13.80
CA ASN A 45 -2.48 10.91 -14.14
C ASN A 45 -3.34 10.54 -12.94
N PRO A 46 -4.62 10.96 -12.91
CA PRO A 46 -5.49 10.75 -11.75
C PRO A 46 -5.82 9.29 -11.47
N ARG A 47 -5.50 8.37 -12.37
CA ARG A 47 -5.73 6.94 -12.21
C ARG A 47 -4.51 6.19 -11.70
N ARG A 48 -3.36 6.87 -11.58
CA ARG A 48 -2.14 6.26 -11.10
C ARG A 48 -1.84 6.73 -9.69
N PHE A 49 -1.70 5.77 -8.78
CA PHE A 49 -1.37 6.03 -7.38
C PHE A 49 -0.10 5.28 -7.02
N THR A 50 0.60 5.79 -6.02
CA THR A 50 1.64 5.03 -5.33
C THR A 50 1.36 5.07 -3.83
N SER A 51 1.67 3.98 -3.16
CA SER A 51 1.60 3.94 -1.70
C SER A 51 2.94 3.52 -1.14
N ASN A 52 3.21 3.92 0.09
CA ASN A 52 4.37 3.45 0.81
C ASN A 52 4.02 3.20 2.27
N ALA A 53 4.79 2.34 2.89
CA ALA A 53 4.62 2.00 4.30
C ALA A 53 5.98 1.71 4.92
N GLY A 54 6.13 2.13 6.16
CA GLY A 54 7.32 1.88 6.95
C GLY A 54 7.43 2.88 8.11
N PRO A 55 8.50 2.78 8.89
CA PRO A 55 9.59 1.79 8.76
C PRO A 55 9.20 0.42 9.31
N TRP A 56 9.45 -0.64 8.56
CA TRP A 56 9.30 -2.00 9.01
C TRP A 56 10.55 -2.43 9.78
N ARG A 57 10.38 -3.35 10.76
CA ARG A 57 11.53 -3.85 11.54
C ARG A 57 12.48 -4.70 10.71
N GLY A 58 11.98 -5.36 9.67
CA GLY A 58 12.77 -6.19 8.77
C GLY A 58 11.88 -7.01 7.85
N LEU A 59 12.53 -7.85 7.03
CA LEU A 59 11.85 -8.70 6.06
C LEU A 59 10.85 -9.66 6.71
N GLU A 60 11.15 -10.17 7.90
CA GLU A 60 10.26 -11.11 8.59
C GLU A 60 8.91 -10.48 8.91
N GLN A 61 8.90 -9.21 9.37
CA GLN A 61 7.68 -8.50 9.64
C GLN A 61 6.87 -8.27 8.35
N ILE A 62 7.55 -7.90 7.27
CA ILE A 62 6.93 -7.67 5.97
C ILE A 62 6.31 -8.98 5.45
N THR A 63 7.06 -10.08 5.50
CA THR A 63 6.57 -11.38 5.05
C THR A 63 5.37 -11.82 5.87
N ALA A 64 5.42 -11.66 7.19
CA ALA A 64 4.30 -12.01 8.06
C ALA A 64 3.04 -11.21 7.72
N MET A 65 3.19 -9.92 7.42
CA MET A 65 2.09 -9.06 7.01
C MET A 65 1.51 -9.52 5.67
N GLN A 66 2.37 -9.78 4.69
CA GLN A 66 1.94 -10.20 3.34
C GLN A 66 1.28 -11.58 3.34
N ASP A 67 1.68 -12.46 4.25
CA ASP A 67 1.09 -13.79 4.39
C ASP A 67 -0.20 -13.79 5.22
N SER A 68 -0.53 -12.68 5.87
CA SER A 68 -1.72 -12.59 6.68
C SER A 68 -2.99 -12.67 5.84
N SER A 69 -4.03 -13.28 6.41
CA SER A 69 -5.34 -13.37 5.73
C SER A 69 -5.96 -12.00 5.51
N GLY A 70 -5.72 -11.05 6.42
CA GLY A 70 -6.20 -9.68 6.30
C GLY A 70 -5.61 -8.97 5.10
N PHE A 71 -4.28 -9.08 4.91
CA PHE A 71 -3.61 -8.50 3.75
C PHE A 71 -4.12 -9.11 2.45
N GLN A 72 -4.22 -10.45 2.40
CA GLN A 72 -4.68 -11.13 1.19
C GLN A 72 -6.12 -10.77 0.83
N ALA A 73 -7.01 -10.66 1.81
CA ALA A 73 -8.37 -10.22 1.60
C ALA A 73 -8.42 -8.77 1.10
N SER A 74 -7.59 -7.89 1.66
CA SER A 74 -7.48 -6.49 1.22
C SER A 74 -7.01 -6.41 -0.23
N MET A 75 -5.99 -7.18 -0.60
CA MET A 75 -5.47 -7.21 -1.97
C MET A 75 -6.52 -7.71 -2.96
N ALA A 76 -7.27 -8.74 -2.60
CA ALA A 76 -8.36 -9.25 -3.44
C ALA A 76 -9.44 -8.18 -3.66
N SER A 77 -9.80 -7.45 -2.61
CA SER A 77 -10.78 -6.37 -2.70
C SER A 77 -10.28 -5.22 -3.58
N LEU A 78 -9.02 -4.81 -3.41
CA LEU A 78 -8.42 -3.73 -4.20
C LEU A 78 -8.29 -4.11 -5.68
N ALA A 79 -7.93 -5.37 -5.96
CA ALA A 79 -7.71 -5.85 -7.33
C ALA A 79 -8.94 -5.67 -8.23
N GLU A 80 -10.13 -5.69 -7.67
CA GLU A 80 -11.37 -5.45 -8.42
C GLU A 80 -11.41 -4.07 -9.08
N HIS A 81 -10.66 -3.12 -8.56
CA HIS A 81 -10.64 -1.73 -9.01
C HIS A 81 -9.38 -1.38 -9.81
N LEU A 82 -8.54 -2.36 -10.10
CA LEU A 82 -7.22 -2.14 -10.71
C LEU A 82 -7.09 -2.77 -12.10
N ASP A 83 -6.41 -2.04 -12.99
CA ASP A 83 -5.90 -2.61 -14.23
C ASP A 83 -4.62 -3.40 -13.96
N SER A 84 -3.78 -2.89 -13.07
CA SER A 84 -2.53 -3.55 -12.67
C SER A 84 -1.99 -2.95 -11.38
N TYR A 85 -1.07 -3.67 -10.74
CA TYR A 85 -0.32 -3.13 -9.60
C TYR A 85 1.05 -3.81 -9.52
N GLU A 86 1.98 -3.14 -8.83
CA GLU A 86 3.32 -3.67 -8.59
C GLU A 86 3.74 -3.34 -7.16
N ILE A 87 4.19 -4.35 -6.42
CA ILE A 87 4.64 -4.21 -5.03
C ILE A 87 6.16 -4.35 -4.99
N SER A 88 6.81 -3.49 -4.22
CA SER A 88 8.27 -3.50 -4.05
C SER A 88 8.64 -3.36 -2.59
N THR A 89 9.78 -3.93 -2.23
CA THR A 89 10.37 -3.81 -0.90
C THR A 89 11.70 -3.07 -1.03
N TRP A 90 11.95 -2.12 -0.12
CA TRP A 90 13.07 -1.21 -0.20
C TRP A 90 13.85 -1.19 1.09
N GLU A 91 15.17 -1.12 0.99
CA GLU A 91 16.08 -0.92 2.10
C GLU A 91 16.46 0.56 2.16
N LEU A 92 16.31 1.18 3.33
CA LEU A 92 16.77 2.54 3.53
C LEU A 92 18.30 2.53 3.57
N VAL A 93 18.94 3.22 2.64
CA VAL A 93 20.40 3.28 2.56
C VAL A 93 20.98 4.66 2.87
N ALA A 94 20.17 5.69 2.86
CA ALA A 94 20.59 7.05 3.21
C ALA A 94 19.37 7.91 3.55
N GLU A 95 19.55 8.80 4.52
CA GLU A 95 18.52 9.77 4.89
C GLU A 95 19.19 11.10 5.19
N VAL A 96 18.65 12.17 4.63
CA VAL A 96 19.09 13.55 4.89
C VAL A 96 17.85 14.40 5.18
N SER A 97 17.90 15.16 6.26
CA SER A 97 16.77 16.02 6.64
C SER A 97 17.18 17.47 6.76
#